data_630b3e8a6fb8878d05660591a7041b70
#
_entry.id   630b3e8a6fb8878d05660591a7041b70
#
_cell.length_a   1.000
_cell.length_b   1.000
_cell.length_c   1.000
_cell.angle_alpha   90.00
_cell.angle_beta   90.00
_cell.angle_gamma   90.00
#
_symmetry.space_group_name_H-M   'P 1'
#
loop_
_entity.id
_entity.type
_entity.pdbx_description
1 polymer ?
#
loop_
_entity_poly.entity_id
_entity_poly.type
_entity_poly.pdbx_seq_one_letter_code
_entity_poly.pdbx_strand_id
1 'polypeptide(L)'
;YAGVNDHEVDLFEGQFTVEHGMAYNSYVIMDEKIAVFDTVDARFGEEWLANTASVFGSRQPDYLIIQHMEPDHSANIVKFMETYPDAKIAASAKAFSMMKQFYGSDFSDRQVVLKDGDTLSLGKHSLTFIAAPMVHWPEVLVTYDACDKVLFSADGFGKFGALDIEEDWACEARRYYFGIVGKFGAQVQNLLKKAAGLDIQTICPLHGPVLKENLSYYIGLYNTWSSYSAETKGVTIAYASAYGNTKK
;
A
#
# COMPACT_ATOMS: atom_id res chain seq x y z
N TYR A 1 9.34 -4.71 9.10
CA TYR A 1 9.50 -4.23 7.72
C TYR A 1 10.37 -5.20 6.93
N ALA A 2 9.92 -5.58 5.75
CA ALA A 2 10.60 -6.52 4.86
C ALA A 2 10.62 -6.03 3.39
N GLY A 3 10.31 -4.77 3.17
CA GLY A 3 10.31 -4.15 1.84
C GLY A 3 11.70 -3.88 1.28
N VAL A 4 11.73 -3.24 0.11
CA VAL A 4 12.92 -2.94 -0.66
C VAL A 4 12.91 -1.50 -1.18
N ASN A 5 14.08 -0.95 -1.50
CA ASN A 5 14.25 0.33 -2.18
C ASN A 5 14.71 0.10 -3.62
N ASP A 6 14.10 0.80 -4.55
CA ASP A 6 14.47 0.82 -5.97
C ASP A 6 15.07 2.19 -6.31
N HIS A 7 16.37 2.25 -6.50
CA HIS A 7 17.10 3.47 -6.89
C HIS A 7 17.30 3.60 -8.39
N GLU A 8 16.86 2.60 -9.17
CA GLU A 8 17.08 2.54 -10.62
C GLU A 8 15.85 2.95 -11.43
N VAL A 9 14.67 3.05 -10.76
CA VAL A 9 13.45 3.48 -11.45
C VAL A 9 13.45 4.99 -11.66
N ASP A 10 13.41 5.40 -12.92
CA ASP A 10 13.31 6.82 -13.31
C ASP A 10 11.86 7.24 -13.55
N LEU A 11 11.01 6.28 -13.95
CA LEU A 11 9.65 6.53 -14.40
C LEU A 11 8.70 5.49 -13.80
N PHE A 12 8.06 5.83 -12.68
CA PHE A 12 7.08 4.97 -12.02
C PHE A 12 5.80 4.88 -12.83
N GLU A 13 5.23 3.67 -12.96
CA GLU A 13 4.07 3.35 -13.81
C GLU A 13 4.18 3.84 -15.27
N GLY A 14 5.39 4.08 -15.75
CA GLY A 14 5.62 4.61 -17.10
C GLY A 14 5.19 6.06 -17.33
N GLN A 15 4.87 6.82 -16.26
CA GLN A 15 4.37 8.19 -16.38
C GLN A 15 4.87 9.18 -15.30
N PHE A 16 5.25 8.71 -14.12
CA PHE A 16 5.67 9.60 -13.03
C PHE A 16 7.19 9.57 -12.89
N THR A 17 7.85 10.68 -13.19
CA THR A 17 9.29 10.82 -12.93
C THR A 17 9.53 10.74 -11.42
N VAL A 18 10.43 9.87 -10.99
CA VAL A 18 10.82 9.68 -9.59
C VAL A 18 12.34 9.86 -9.45
N GLU A 19 12.74 11.06 -9.10
CA GLU A 19 14.18 11.42 -9.01
C GLU A 19 14.92 10.68 -7.90
N HIS A 20 14.18 10.21 -6.89
CA HIS A 20 14.70 9.53 -5.71
C HIS A 20 14.24 8.09 -5.61
N GLY A 21 13.92 7.47 -6.75
CA GLY A 21 13.50 6.08 -6.80
C GLY A 21 12.14 5.82 -6.15
N MET A 22 11.93 4.57 -5.71
CA MET A 22 10.70 4.11 -5.04
C MET A 22 11.02 3.17 -3.89
N ALA A 23 10.14 3.14 -2.90
CA ALA A 23 10.10 2.09 -1.90
C ALA A 23 8.91 1.17 -2.20
N TYR A 24 9.13 -0.14 -2.17
CA TYR A 24 8.07 -1.16 -2.19
C TYR A 24 8.03 -1.82 -0.83
N ASN A 25 7.00 -1.52 -0.06
CA ASN A 25 6.91 -1.93 1.33
C ASN A 25 6.18 -3.26 1.47
N SER A 26 6.72 -4.12 2.30
CA SER A 26 6.08 -5.33 2.80
C SER A 26 6.29 -5.42 4.30
N TYR A 27 5.33 -5.98 5.00
CA TYR A 27 5.34 -6.04 6.47
C TYR A 27 5.13 -7.46 6.95
N VAL A 28 5.63 -7.74 8.15
CA VAL A 28 5.47 -9.05 8.78
C VAL A 28 4.96 -8.86 10.20
N ILE A 29 3.90 -9.57 10.57
CA ILE A 29 3.49 -9.75 11.96
C ILE A 29 3.94 -11.12 12.42
N MET A 30 4.75 -11.13 13.49
CA MET A 30 5.22 -12.33 14.16
C MET A 30 4.37 -12.59 15.40
N ASP A 31 3.49 -13.61 15.32
CA ASP A 31 2.64 -14.02 16.44
C ASP A 31 2.60 -15.56 16.52
N GLU A 32 1.56 -16.18 17.10
CA GLU A 32 1.34 -17.63 17.02
C GLU A 32 1.30 -18.05 15.56
N LYS A 33 0.59 -17.29 14.71
CA LYS A 33 0.64 -17.36 13.26
C LYS A 33 1.40 -16.18 12.68
N ILE A 34 2.15 -16.42 11.62
CA ILE A 34 2.90 -15.38 10.92
C ILE A 34 2.11 -14.90 9.70
N ALA A 35 1.92 -13.61 9.59
CA ALA A 35 1.31 -12.97 8.42
C ALA A 35 2.30 -12.03 7.73
N VAL A 36 2.39 -12.15 6.40
CA VAL A 36 3.12 -11.24 5.51
C VAL A 36 2.12 -10.41 4.75
N PHE A 37 2.36 -9.11 4.63
CA PHE A 37 1.49 -8.16 3.93
C PHE A 37 2.13 -7.75 2.62
N ASP A 38 1.43 -8.04 1.55
CA ASP A 38 1.78 -7.75 0.16
C ASP A 38 3.19 -8.23 -0.23
N THR A 39 3.49 -8.17 -1.49
CA THR A 39 4.83 -8.47 -2.01
C THR A 39 5.48 -7.19 -2.53
N VAL A 40 6.47 -7.29 -3.38
CA VAL A 40 7.19 -6.17 -3.96
C VAL A 40 7.26 -6.31 -5.49
N ASP A 41 7.80 -5.31 -6.18
CA ASP A 41 8.08 -5.36 -7.62
C ASP A 41 8.86 -6.64 -8.01
N ALA A 42 8.57 -7.16 -9.18
CA ALA A 42 9.11 -8.44 -9.69
C ALA A 42 10.64 -8.52 -9.63
N ARG A 43 11.34 -7.40 -9.85
CA ARG A 43 12.82 -7.33 -9.88
C ARG A 43 13.44 -7.63 -8.53
N PHE A 44 12.72 -7.39 -7.44
CA PHE A 44 13.23 -7.51 -6.07
C PHE A 44 12.73 -8.75 -5.33
N GLY A 45 12.12 -9.71 -6.03
CA GLY A 45 11.52 -10.90 -5.42
C GLY A 45 12.49 -11.75 -4.58
N GLU A 46 13.75 -11.91 -5.00
CA GLU A 46 14.76 -12.66 -4.24
C GLU A 46 15.17 -11.92 -2.96
N GLU A 47 15.42 -10.61 -3.07
CA GLU A 47 15.77 -9.77 -1.93
C GLU A 47 14.64 -9.74 -0.90
N TRP A 48 13.40 -9.54 -1.37
CA TRP A 48 12.23 -9.55 -0.50
C TRP A 48 12.02 -10.88 0.22
N LEU A 49 12.19 -12.02 -0.48
CA LEU A 49 12.10 -13.34 0.16
C LEU A 49 13.20 -13.53 1.20
N ALA A 50 14.41 -13.06 0.94
CA ALA A 50 15.50 -13.10 1.92
C ALA A 50 15.19 -12.22 3.14
N ASN A 51 14.65 -11.02 2.92
CA ASN A 51 14.24 -10.09 3.99
C ASN A 51 13.14 -10.71 4.87
N THR A 52 12.09 -11.29 4.26
CA THR A 52 11.02 -11.96 5.01
C THR A 52 11.54 -13.19 5.76
N ALA A 53 12.35 -14.04 5.12
CA ALA A 53 12.95 -15.20 5.76
C ALA A 53 13.83 -14.84 6.97
N SER A 54 14.54 -13.72 6.91
CA SER A 54 15.35 -13.23 8.04
C SER A 54 14.50 -12.89 9.27
N VAL A 55 13.25 -12.43 9.05
CA VAL A 55 12.28 -12.14 10.13
C VAL A 55 11.70 -13.42 10.69
N PHE A 56 11.36 -14.40 9.86
CA PHE A 56 10.75 -15.66 10.31
C PHE A 56 11.70 -16.52 11.14
N GLY A 57 13.01 -16.44 10.87
CA GLY A 57 14.00 -17.35 11.44
C GLY A 57 13.74 -18.79 11.03
N SER A 58 13.52 -19.67 12.00
CA SER A 58 13.21 -21.11 11.74
C SER A 58 11.71 -21.40 11.53
N ARG A 59 10.85 -20.41 11.64
CA ARG A 59 9.41 -20.56 11.47
C ARG A 59 9.01 -20.42 9.99
N GLN A 60 7.77 -20.80 9.68
CA GLN A 60 7.18 -20.63 8.34
C GLN A 60 5.99 -19.66 8.42
N PRO A 61 5.73 -18.87 7.38
CA PRO A 61 4.55 -18.00 7.34
C PRO A 61 3.26 -18.81 7.18
N ASP A 62 2.21 -18.39 7.88
CA ASP A 62 0.86 -18.97 7.77
C ASP A 62 0.03 -18.28 6.71
N TYR A 63 0.23 -16.96 6.54
CA TYR A 63 -0.59 -16.14 5.64
C TYR A 63 0.26 -15.18 4.82
N LEU A 64 -0.09 -15.06 3.54
CA LEU A 64 0.21 -13.93 2.69
C LEU A 64 -1.09 -13.11 2.55
N ILE A 65 -1.13 -11.93 3.13
CA ILE A 65 -2.27 -11.00 3.03
C ILE A 65 -2.01 -10.10 1.83
N ILE A 66 -2.90 -10.12 0.85
CA ILE A 66 -2.82 -9.25 -0.32
C ILE A 66 -3.89 -8.18 -0.21
N GLN A 67 -3.44 -6.97 0.04
CA GLN A 67 -4.29 -5.78 0.12
C GLN A 67 -4.51 -5.16 -1.26
N HIS A 68 -3.49 -5.26 -2.15
CA HIS A 68 -3.50 -4.62 -3.47
C HIS A 68 -2.86 -5.52 -4.53
N MET A 69 -3.45 -5.52 -5.73
CA MET A 69 -3.07 -6.42 -6.84
C MET A 69 -2.22 -5.74 -7.91
N GLU A 70 -1.83 -4.49 -7.72
CA GLU A 70 -0.89 -3.85 -8.65
C GLU A 70 0.42 -4.63 -8.70
N PRO A 71 1.07 -4.77 -9.88
CA PRO A 71 2.22 -5.67 -10.04
C PRO A 71 3.38 -5.40 -9.07
N ASP A 72 3.59 -4.16 -8.67
CA ASP A 72 4.64 -3.79 -7.71
C ASP A 72 4.35 -4.21 -6.25
N HIS A 73 3.16 -4.74 -5.98
CA HIS A 73 2.76 -5.32 -4.69
C HIS A 73 2.34 -6.80 -4.81
N SER A 74 2.17 -7.32 -6.02
CA SER A 74 1.62 -8.66 -6.23
C SER A 74 2.49 -9.59 -7.08
N ALA A 75 3.51 -9.09 -7.77
CA ALA A 75 4.28 -9.87 -8.75
C ALA A 75 4.97 -11.12 -8.17
N ASN A 76 5.24 -11.13 -6.86
CA ASN A 76 5.93 -12.25 -6.22
C ASN A 76 4.99 -13.22 -5.47
N ILE A 77 3.66 -13.12 -5.68
CA ILE A 77 2.69 -14.04 -5.04
C ILE A 77 3.00 -15.50 -5.40
N VAL A 78 3.18 -15.80 -6.68
CA VAL A 78 3.47 -17.18 -7.13
C VAL A 78 4.74 -17.70 -6.47
N LYS A 79 5.80 -16.91 -6.51
CA LYS A 79 7.11 -17.27 -5.93
C LYS A 79 7.02 -17.53 -4.42
N PHE A 80 6.28 -16.71 -3.69
CA PHE A 80 6.04 -16.89 -2.26
C PHE A 80 5.28 -18.19 -1.99
N MET A 81 4.22 -18.47 -2.75
CA MET A 81 3.39 -19.65 -2.58
C MET A 81 4.08 -20.96 -2.98
N GLU A 82 5.07 -20.90 -3.86
CA GLU A 82 5.97 -22.02 -4.19
C GLU A 82 7.01 -22.24 -3.09
N THR A 83 7.54 -21.16 -2.52
CA THR A 83 8.52 -21.20 -1.43
C THR A 83 7.90 -21.70 -0.12
N TYR A 84 6.65 -21.32 0.14
CA TYR A 84 5.91 -21.66 1.38
C TYR A 84 4.59 -22.39 1.05
N PRO A 85 4.66 -23.70 0.73
CA PRO A 85 3.52 -24.45 0.21
C PRO A 85 2.35 -24.60 1.20
N ASP A 86 2.60 -24.46 2.50
CA ASP A 86 1.58 -24.54 3.54
C ASP A 86 0.90 -23.20 3.83
N ALA A 87 1.46 -22.09 3.34
CA ALA A 87 0.89 -20.76 3.51
C ALA A 87 -0.44 -20.60 2.76
N LYS A 88 -1.34 -19.78 3.31
CA LYS A 88 -2.60 -19.40 2.67
C LYS A 88 -2.55 -17.96 2.21
N ILE A 89 -3.26 -17.64 1.13
CA ILE A 89 -3.46 -16.26 0.70
C ILE A 89 -4.77 -15.75 1.30
N ALA A 90 -4.71 -14.61 1.99
CA ALA A 90 -5.87 -13.90 2.51
C ALA A 90 -6.07 -12.60 1.70
N ALA A 91 -7.18 -12.52 0.97
CA ALA A 91 -7.44 -11.42 0.05
C ALA A 91 -8.94 -11.28 -0.26
N SER A 92 -9.33 -10.18 -0.93
CA SER A 92 -10.71 -10.03 -1.42
C SER A 92 -11.02 -11.03 -2.54
N ALA A 93 -12.29 -11.37 -2.72
CA ALA A 93 -12.73 -12.23 -3.84
C ALA A 93 -12.34 -11.65 -5.22
N LYS A 94 -12.30 -10.31 -5.32
CA LYS A 94 -11.88 -9.63 -6.54
C LYS A 94 -10.39 -9.81 -6.80
N ALA A 95 -9.55 -9.75 -5.77
CA ALA A 95 -8.12 -10.00 -5.87
C ALA A 95 -7.83 -11.42 -6.37
N PHE A 96 -8.54 -12.44 -5.89
CA PHE A 96 -8.39 -13.82 -6.41
C PHE A 96 -8.77 -13.93 -7.88
N SER A 97 -9.82 -13.21 -8.32
CA SER A 97 -10.16 -13.15 -9.75
C SER A 97 -9.05 -12.51 -10.58
N MET A 98 -8.38 -11.49 -10.05
CA MET A 98 -7.24 -10.82 -10.69
C MET A 98 -5.99 -11.71 -10.69
N MET A 99 -5.71 -12.44 -9.60
CA MET A 99 -4.62 -13.43 -9.55
C MET A 99 -4.76 -14.47 -10.67
N LYS A 100 -5.98 -14.95 -10.88
CA LYS A 100 -6.26 -15.90 -11.98
C LYS A 100 -5.97 -15.30 -13.35
N GLN A 101 -6.29 -14.02 -13.55
CA GLN A 101 -6.02 -13.32 -14.81
C GLN A 101 -4.52 -13.03 -15.01
N PHE A 102 -3.81 -12.64 -13.96
CA PHE A 102 -2.41 -12.23 -14.03
C PHE A 102 -1.45 -13.42 -14.04
N TYR A 103 -1.75 -14.45 -13.24
CA TYR A 103 -0.82 -15.56 -12.97
C TYR A 103 -1.34 -16.93 -13.44
N GLY A 104 -2.56 -17.01 -13.97
CA GLY A 104 -3.19 -18.26 -14.40
C GLY A 104 -3.67 -19.16 -13.25
N SER A 105 -3.45 -18.75 -11.99
CA SER A 105 -3.90 -19.46 -10.78
C SER A 105 -4.59 -18.50 -9.83
N ASP A 106 -5.65 -18.98 -9.16
CA ASP A 106 -6.31 -18.29 -8.06
C ASP A 106 -6.00 -18.95 -6.71
N PHE A 107 -5.13 -19.98 -6.69
CA PHE A 107 -4.76 -20.75 -5.49
C PHE A 107 -5.99 -21.25 -4.70
N SER A 108 -7.00 -21.78 -5.39
CA SER A 108 -8.32 -22.12 -4.83
C SER A 108 -8.29 -23.08 -3.63
N ASP A 109 -7.23 -23.87 -3.50
CA ASP A 109 -6.97 -24.78 -2.37
C ASP A 109 -6.41 -24.09 -1.12
N ARG A 110 -5.92 -22.86 -1.26
CA ARG A 110 -5.23 -22.09 -0.20
C ARG A 110 -5.79 -20.68 0.01
N GLN A 111 -7.04 -20.43 -0.41
CA GLN A 111 -7.70 -19.14 -0.26
C GLN A 111 -8.30 -18.92 1.13
N VAL A 112 -8.14 -17.71 1.65
CA VAL A 112 -8.95 -17.12 2.71
C VAL A 112 -9.63 -15.88 2.12
N VAL A 113 -10.88 -16.03 1.69
CA VAL A 113 -11.62 -14.92 1.06
C VAL A 113 -12.11 -13.96 2.12
N LEU A 114 -11.72 -12.69 2.00
CA LEU A 114 -12.01 -11.63 2.96
C LEU A 114 -13.05 -10.64 2.40
N LYS A 115 -13.86 -10.11 3.31
CA LYS A 115 -14.87 -9.08 3.07
C LYS A 115 -14.70 -7.92 4.04
N ASP A 116 -15.39 -6.82 3.77
CA ASP A 116 -15.46 -5.66 4.68
C ASP A 116 -15.94 -6.07 6.08
N GLY A 117 -15.15 -5.77 7.09
CA GLY A 117 -15.43 -6.10 8.49
C GLY A 117 -15.01 -7.50 8.95
N ASP A 118 -14.51 -8.36 8.05
CA ASP A 118 -13.99 -9.67 8.45
C ASP A 118 -12.77 -9.52 9.35
N THR A 119 -12.53 -10.54 10.19
CA THR A 119 -11.39 -10.58 11.09
C THR A 119 -10.57 -11.85 10.89
N LEU A 120 -9.25 -11.75 11.10
CA LEU A 120 -8.31 -12.87 11.09
C LEU A 120 -7.45 -12.82 12.37
N SER A 121 -7.56 -13.87 13.20
CA SER A 121 -6.72 -14.00 14.39
C SER A 121 -5.39 -14.66 14.05
N LEU A 122 -4.31 -14.03 14.52
CA LEU A 122 -2.96 -14.58 14.47
C LEU A 122 -2.49 -15.15 15.82
N GLY A 123 -3.31 -15.00 16.86
CA GLY A 123 -3.01 -15.30 18.26
C GLY A 123 -3.34 -14.09 19.12
N LYS A 124 -2.37 -13.34 19.56
CA LYS A 124 -2.55 -12.06 20.25
C LYS A 124 -3.08 -10.96 19.33
N HIS A 125 -2.60 -10.92 18.08
CA HIS A 125 -3.04 -9.97 17.06
C HIS A 125 -4.34 -10.43 16.42
N SER A 126 -5.26 -9.49 16.26
CA SER A 126 -6.52 -9.70 15.53
C SER A 126 -6.66 -8.62 14.47
N LEU A 127 -6.59 -9.04 13.23
CA LEU A 127 -6.65 -8.17 12.06
C LEU A 127 -8.08 -7.95 11.63
N THR A 128 -8.48 -6.72 11.41
CA THR A 128 -9.79 -6.35 10.84
C THR A 128 -9.58 -5.81 9.44
N PHE A 129 -10.31 -6.33 8.46
CA PHE A 129 -10.20 -5.93 7.07
C PHE A 129 -11.30 -4.93 6.71
N ILE A 130 -10.90 -3.85 6.04
CA ILE A 130 -11.78 -2.74 5.65
C ILE A 130 -11.71 -2.60 4.14
N ALA A 131 -12.84 -2.79 3.45
CA ALA A 131 -12.88 -2.62 2.01
C ALA A 131 -12.70 -1.13 1.64
N ALA A 132 -11.75 -0.90 0.75
CA ALA A 132 -11.39 0.41 0.21
C ALA A 132 -11.45 0.42 -1.33
N PRO A 133 -12.59 0.01 -1.95
CA PRO A 133 -12.68 -0.12 -3.39
C PRO A 133 -12.40 1.20 -4.08
N MET A 134 -11.59 1.16 -5.15
CA MET A 134 -11.10 2.31 -5.91
C MET A 134 -10.18 3.26 -5.12
N VAL A 135 -9.55 2.76 -4.05
CA VAL A 135 -8.44 3.48 -3.40
C VAL A 135 -7.15 2.65 -3.56
N HIS A 136 -6.49 2.52 -4.76
CA HIS A 136 -7.07 3.15 -5.98
C HIS A 136 -7.64 2.12 -6.98
N TRP A 137 -7.56 0.83 -6.72
CA TRP A 137 -8.12 -0.27 -7.53
C TRP A 137 -9.35 -0.92 -6.85
N PRO A 138 -10.17 -1.68 -7.60
CA PRO A 138 -11.48 -2.16 -7.10
C PRO A 138 -11.41 -3.24 -6.03
N GLU A 139 -10.28 -3.94 -5.90
CA GLU A 139 -10.09 -5.07 -4.98
C GLU A 139 -9.52 -4.67 -3.62
N VAL A 140 -9.07 -3.43 -3.47
CA VAL A 140 -8.26 -2.98 -2.33
C VAL A 140 -8.95 -3.22 -0.99
N LEU A 141 -8.21 -3.82 -0.08
CA LEU A 141 -8.48 -3.90 1.34
C LEU A 141 -7.39 -3.12 2.10
N VAL A 142 -7.77 -2.45 3.17
CA VAL A 142 -6.82 -2.00 4.19
C VAL A 142 -7.03 -2.83 5.45
N THR A 143 -5.99 -2.97 6.27
CA THR A 143 -6.03 -3.87 7.42
C THR A 143 -5.70 -3.11 8.70
N TYR A 144 -6.53 -3.25 9.73
CA TYR A 144 -6.28 -2.67 11.03
C TYR A 144 -5.93 -3.77 12.05
N ASP A 145 -4.79 -3.64 12.69
CA ASP A 145 -4.41 -4.43 13.85
C ASP A 145 -4.73 -3.67 15.14
N ALA A 146 -5.70 -4.19 15.89
CA ALA A 146 -6.15 -3.57 17.12
C ALA A 146 -5.16 -3.76 18.29
N CYS A 147 -4.25 -4.74 18.21
CA CYS A 147 -3.28 -5.03 19.26
C CYS A 147 -2.23 -3.92 19.35
N ASP A 148 -1.60 -3.60 18.23
CA ASP A 148 -0.55 -2.60 18.14
C ASP A 148 -1.04 -1.28 17.54
N LYS A 149 -2.36 -1.17 17.25
CA LYS A 149 -3.03 0.03 16.72
C LYS A 149 -2.43 0.49 15.39
N VAL A 150 -2.14 -0.47 14.54
CA VAL A 150 -1.50 -0.27 13.23
C VAL A 150 -2.54 -0.35 12.12
N LEU A 151 -2.53 0.64 11.23
CA LEU A 151 -3.25 0.60 9.96
C LEU A 151 -2.26 0.28 8.84
N PHE A 152 -2.40 -0.89 8.20
CA PHE A 152 -1.78 -1.20 6.93
C PHE A 152 -2.69 -0.64 5.84
N SER A 153 -2.25 0.42 5.19
CA SER A 153 -3.13 1.31 4.43
C SER A 153 -3.14 1.07 2.92
N ALA A 154 -2.56 -0.03 2.44
CA ALA A 154 -2.26 -0.22 1.03
C ALA A 154 -1.51 1.02 0.50
N ASP A 155 -1.88 1.56 -0.67
CA ASP A 155 -1.27 2.77 -1.23
C ASP A 155 -1.69 4.07 -0.54
N GLY A 156 -2.68 3.99 0.34
CA GLY A 156 -3.07 5.14 1.14
C GLY A 156 -1.92 5.66 1.98
N PHE A 157 -1.71 6.98 1.99
CA PHE A 157 -0.60 7.67 2.66
C PHE A 157 0.79 7.39 2.08
N GLY A 158 0.87 6.75 0.90
CA GLY A 158 2.10 6.53 0.16
C GLY A 158 2.69 7.82 -0.40
N LYS A 159 3.98 7.75 -0.77
CA LYS A 159 4.70 8.81 -1.47
C LYS A 159 5.71 8.22 -2.46
N PHE A 160 6.11 8.99 -3.44
CA PHE A 160 7.29 8.67 -4.25
C PHE A 160 8.57 8.79 -3.42
N GLY A 161 9.62 8.10 -3.85
CA GLY A 161 10.96 8.13 -3.26
C GLY A 161 11.31 6.90 -2.42
N ALA A 162 12.59 6.52 -2.46
CA ALA A 162 13.16 5.47 -1.62
C ALA A 162 13.23 5.92 -0.15
N LEU A 163 13.23 4.96 0.79
CA LEU A 163 13.16 5.26 2.24
C LEU A 163 14.45 5.81 2.83
N ASP A 164 15.57 5.59 2.17
CA ASP A 164 16.91 6.05 2.60
C ASP A 164 17.28 7.43 2.06
N ILE A 165 16.35 8.08 1.34
CA ILE A 165 16.48 9.46 0.88
C ILE A 165 15.64 10.38 1.78
N GLU A 166 16.29 11.37 2.38
CA GLU A 166 15.61 12.38 3.20
C GLU A 166 14.95 13.43 2.30
N GLU A 167 13.62 13.50 2.34
CA GLU A 167 12.84 14.49 1.60
C GLU A 167 11.50 14.80 2.31
N ASP A 168 10.89 15.93 1.94
CA ASP A 168 9.59 16.33 2.49
C ASP A 168 8.49 15.36 2.06
N TRP A 169 7.89 14.67 3.06
CA TRP A 169 6.80 13.72 2.81
C TRP A 169 5.64 14.37 2.05
N ALA A 170 5.23 15.57 2.44
CA ALA A 170 4.02 16.19 1.90
C ALA A 170 4.15 16.52 0.40
N CYS A 171 5.33 16.90 -0.06
CA CYS A 171 5.57 17.21 -1.46
C CYS A 171 5.35 15.99 -2.34
N GLU A 172 6.05 14.89 -2.04
CA GLU A 172 6.00 13.67 -2.85
C GLU A 172 4.72 12.87 -2.62
N ALA A 173 4.14 12.89 -1.41
CA ALA A 173 2.84 12.30 -1.14
C ALA A 173 1.70 13.03 -1.87
N ARG A 174 1.78 14.36 -2.02
CA ARG A 174 0.81 15.13 -2.80
C ARG A 174 0.89 14.79 -4.29
N ARG A 175 2.10 14.65 -4.84
CA ARG A 175 2.30 14.21 -6.22
C ARG A 175 1.72 12.80 -6.43
N TYR A 176 2.05 11.89 -5.54
CA TYR A 176 1.55 10.51 -5.54
C TYR A 176 0.01 10.50 -5.46
N TYR A 177 -0.56 11.19 -4.48
CA TYR A 177 -2.00 11.25 -4.30
C TYR A 177 -2.73 11.75 -5.55
N PHE A 178 -2.38 12.91 -6.08
CA PHE A 178 -3.08 13.50 -7.23
C PHE A 178 -2.81 12.74 -8.54
N GLY A 179 -1.67 12.12 -8.70
CA GLY A 179 -1.35 11.30 -9.86
C GLY A 179 -2.14 9.99 -9.89
N ILE A 180 -2.25 9.31 -8.75
CA ILE A 180 -2.72 7.93 -8.67
C ILE A 180 -4.13 7.84 -8.07
N VAL A 181 -4.35 8.44 -6.91
CA VAL A 181 -5.58 8.28 -6.11
C VAL A 181 -6.58 9.41 -6.33
N GLY A 182 -6.14 10.60 -6.72
CA GLY A 182 -6.91 11.86 -6.62
C GLY A 182 -8.26 11.88 -7.33
N LYS A 183 -8.43 11.12 -8.42
CA LYS A 183 -9.74 11.00 -9.11
C LYS A 183 -10.81 10.29 -8.28
N PHE A 184 -10.41 9.59 -7.20
CA PHE A 184 -11.29 8.80 -6.35
C PHE A 184 -11.54 9.45 -4.97
N GLY A 185 -11.55 10.77 -4.89
CA GLY A 185 -11.71 11.50 -3.63
C GLY A 185 -12.91 11.07 -2.78
N ALA A 186 -14.06 10.79 -3.39
CA ALA A 186 -15.24 10.32 -2.66
C ALA A 186 -15.00 8.96 -1.97
N GLN A 187 -14.26 8.05 -2.62
CA GLN A 187 -13.91 6.75 -2.07
C GLN A 187 -12.91 6.88 -0.91
N VAL A 188 -11.93 7.79 -1.05
CA VAL A 188 -11.00 8.13 0.04
C VAL A 188 -11.77 8.73 1.23
N GLN A 189 -12.71 9.65 1.01
CA GLN A 189 -13.57 10.20 2.06
C GLN A 189 -14.37 9.10 2.79
N ASN A 190 -14.88 8.10 2.06
CA ASN A 190 -15.57 6.97 2.66
C ASN A 190 -14.63 6.10 3.51
N LEU A 191 -13.40 5.86 3.05
CA LEU A 191 -12.39 5.14 3.81
C LEU A 191 -12.02 5.89 5.09
N LEU A 192 -11.77 7.20 5.02
CA LEU A 192 -11.48 8.05 6.18
C LEU A 192 -12.62 8.01 7.21
N LYS A 193 -13.88 8.01 6.77
CA LYS A 193 -15.05 7.87 7.66
C LYS A 193 -15.08 6.52 8.36
N LYS A 194 -14.80 5.42 7.65
CA LYS A 194 -14.73 4.07 8.24
C LYS A 194 -13.62 3.99 9.29
N ALA A 195 -12.46 4.59 9.00
CA ALA A 195 -11.30 4.58 9.88
C ALA A 195 -11.41 5.56 11.08
N ALA A 196 -12.31 6.54 11.04
CA ALA A 196 -12.41 7.59 12.07
C ALA A 196 -12.71 7.07 13.49
N GLY A 197 -13.30 5.88 13.61
CA GLY A 197 -13.58 5.22 14.90
C GLY A 197 -12.44 4.34 15.43
N LEU A 198 -11.35 4.20 14.69
CA LEU A 198 -10.21 3.35 15.04
C LEU A 198 -9.16 4.15 15.81
N ASP A 199 -8.57 3.53 16.84
CA ASP A 199 -7.43 4.12 17.57
C ASP A 199 -6.14 3.80 16.82
N ILE A 200 -5.85 4.56 15.75
CA ILE A 200 -4.67 4.37 14.90
C ILE A 200 -3.50 5.14 15.49
N GLN A 201 -2.40 4.47 15.78
CA GLN A 201 -1.14 5.05 16.26
C GLN A 201 0.02 4.90 15.29
N THR A 202 -0.13 4.03 14.29
CA THR A 202 0.86 3.82 13.23
C THR A 202 0.13 3.57 11.91
N ILE A 203 0.63 4.17 10.82
CA ILE A 203 0.19 3.88 9.46
C ILE A 203 1.35 3.29 8.68
N CYS A 204 1.11 2.14 8.06
CA CYS A 204 2.07 1.37 7.26
C CYS A 204 1.62 1.35 5.79
N PRO A 205 2.06 2.31 4.96
CA PRO A 205 1.72 2.37 3.54
C PRO A 205 2.58 1.41 2.72
N LEU A 206 2.15 1.06 1.50
CA LEU A 206 2.92 0.23 0.57
C LEU A 206 4.07 1.00 -0.11
N HIS A 207 4.05 2.35 -0.07
CA HIS A 207 5.14 3.22 -0.49
C HIS A 207 5.46 4.27 0.57
N GLY A 208 6.73 4.63 0.70
CA GLY A 208 7.16 5.68 1.63
C GLY A 208 7.27 5.20 3.09
N PRO A 209 7.51 6.12 4.03
CA PRO A 209 7.85 5.77 5.41
C PRO A 209 6.66 5.31 6.24
N VAL A 210 6.92 4.51 7.26
CA VAL A 210 5.96 4.23 8.33
C VAL A 210 5.70 5.52 9.12
N LEU A 211 4.43 5.90 9.24
CA LEU A 211 4.02 7.12 9.93
C LEU A 211 3.58 6.78 11.37
N LYS A 212 4.25 7.38 12.36
CA LYS A 212 4.00 7.12 13.79
C LYS A 212 3.68 8.38 14.58
N GLU A 213 4.18 9.52 14.12
CA GLU A 213 4.03 10.79 14.82
C GLU A 213 3.15 11.73 14.01
N ASN A 214 2.42 12.60 14.70
CA ASN A 214 1.60 13.64 14.07
C ASN A 214 0.62 13.12 13.00
N LEU A 215 0.00 11.96 13.24
CA LEU A 215 -0.93 11.33 12.26
C LEU A 215 -2.07 12.24 11.85
N SER A 216 -2.50 13.15 12.73
CA SER A 216 -3.53 14.16 12.41
C SER A 216 -3.14 15.07 11.24
N TYR A 217 -1.85 15.34 11.04
CA TYR A 217 -1.35 16.12 9.92
C TYR A 217 -1.55 15.36 8.59
N TYR A 218 -1.11 14.11 8.52
CA TYR A 218 -1.23 13.28 7.32
C TYR A 218 -2.68 13.00 6.95
N ILE A 219 -3.51 12.65 7.95
CA ILE A 219 -4.95 12.43 7.79
C ILE A 219 -5.65 13.74 7.36
N GLY A 220 -5.24 14.87 7.92
CA GLY A 220 -5.75 16.18 7.57
C GLY A 220 -5.47 16.56 6.11
N LEU A 221 -4.27 16.27 5.60
CA LEU A 221 -3.92 16.48 4.19
C LEU A 221 -4.76 15.57 3.28
N TYR A 222 -4.87 14.28 3.59
CA TYR A 222 -5.71 13.35 2.83
C TYR A 222 -7.18 13.79 2.80
N ASN A 223 -7.71 14.29 3.94
CA ASN A 223 -9.06 14.83 3.99
C ASN A 223 -9.21 16.08 3.10
N THR A 224 -8.24 16.98 3.11
CA THR A 224 -8.21 18.18 2.26
C THR A 224 -8.17 17.81 0.79
N TRP A 225 -7.24 16.94 0.40
CA TRP A 225 -7.07 16.53 -1.00
C TRP A 225 -8.28 15.76 -1.53
N SER A 226 -8.83 14.84 -0.74
CA SER A 226 -9.95 14.00 -1.16
C SER A 226 -11.31 14.72 -1.16
N SER A 227 -11.43 15.82 -0.44
CA SER A 227 -12.59 16.71 -0.52
C SER A 227 -12.47 17.77 -1.62
N TYR A 228 -11.35 17.75 -2.38
CA TYR A 228 -11.01 18.76 -3.40
C TYR A 228 -10.99 20.19 -2.83
N SER A 229 -10.68 20.32 -1.55
CA SER A 229 -10.52 21.61 -0.90
C SER A 229 -9.13 22.19 -1.19
N ALA A 230 -9.04 23.49 -1.28
CA ALA A 230 -7.75 24.16 -1.46
C ALA A 230 -6.89 24.02 -0.19
N GLU A 231 -5.67 23.55 -0.34
CA GLU A 231 -4.69 23.43 0.76
C GLU A 231 -4.16 24.79 1.18
N THR A 232 -4.04 25.70 0.22
CA THR A 232 -3.59 27.08 0.44
C THR A 232 -4.47 28.07 -0.31
N LYS A 233 -4.54 29.30 0.17
CA LYS A 233 -5.18 30.40 -0.58
C LYS A 233 -4.24 30.86 -1.68
N GLY A 234 -4.71 30.82 -2.92
CA GLY A 234 -3.91 31.22 -4.08
C GLY A 234 -4.74 31.29 -5.35
N VAL A 235 -4.07 31.72 -6.43
CA VAL A 235 -4.61 31.74 -7.79
C VAL A 235 -3.66 30.94 -8.67
N THR A 236 -4.19 29.93 -9.35
CA THR A 236 -3.41 29.18 -10.37
C THR A 236 -3.72 29.78 -11.72
N ILE A 237 -2.67 30.18 -12.44
CA ILE A 237 -2.78 30.67 -13.82
C ILE A 237 -2.17 29.60 -14.73
N ALA A 238 -3.04 28.89 -15.47
CA ALA A 238 -2.59 27.99 -16.53
C ALA A 238 -2.48 28.79 -17.85
N TYR A 239 -1.34 28.66 -18.53
CA TYR A 239 -1.12 29.32 -19.80
C TYR A 239 -0.38 28.40 -20.78
N ALA A 240 -0.57 28.68 -22.08
CA ALA A 240 0.22 28.11 -23.14
C ALA A 240 0.87 29.23 -23.96
N SER A 241 2.09 29.01 -24.42
CA SER A 241 2.82 30.00 -25.20
C SER A 241 3.61 29.35 -26.33
N ALA A 242 3.18 29.60 -27.57
CA ALA A 242 3.86 29.06 -28.74
C ALA A 242 5.25 29.67 -28.97
N TYR A 243 5.40 30.96 -28.69
CA TYR A 243 6.62 31.72 -28.95
C TYR A 243 7.25 32.35 -27.68
N GLY A 244 6.85 31.92 -26.51
CA GLY A 244 7.39 32.36 -25.24
C GLY A 244 6.89 33.74 -24.75
N ASN A 245 6.06 34.45 -25.49
CA ASN A 245 5.59 35.80 -25.11
C ASN A 245 4.66 35.80 -23.90
N THR A 246 3.84 34.78 -23.73
CA THR A 246 2.94 34.65 -22.58
C THR A 246 3.67 34.20 -21.31
N LYS A 247 4.88 33.66 -21.45
CA LYS A 247 5.71 33.21 -20.32
C LYS A 247 6.39 34.35 -19.58
N LYS A 248 6.50 35.54 -20.20
CA LYS A 248 7.06 36.74 -19.61
C LYS A 248 6.07 37.39 -18.65
#